data_bad5a03ee25ba3f5fcfb096783b21af3
#
_entry.id   bad5a03ee25ba3f5fcfb096783b21af3
#
_cell.length_a   1.000
_cell.length_b   1.000
_cell.length_c   1.000
_cell.angle_alpha   90.00
_cell.angle_beta   90.00
_cell.angle_gamma   90.00
#
_symmetry.space_group_name_H-M   'P 1'
#
loop_
_entity.id
_entity.type
_entity.pdbx_description
1 polymer ?
#
loop_
_entity_poly.entity_id
_entity_poly.type
_entity_poly.pdbx_seq_one_letter_code
_entity_poly.pdbx_strand_id
1 'polypeptide(L)'
;LSRDALSFGWIMQPALFHTPQGVDSRDIRLARDMIAANERHIEIARSAGIDTIWVEDHMMGWREKAHLECFTNMAWLAGRHTGLRYGTMVCGQAFRNPAYLAKMAVNMHLLTEGKFILGVGAGNNADEHHAYGYQFLSPGERLAQTEEAIKIIRALWTQSPATFHGRHYAIHEAFSSPLPDSPIPIMVGGMGEKKLLRLVAEHADWWCADIASVDVVRHKVQVLQEHCHAVERDRSEITHAQVVWISLEEDSAQAERWDHAHIVAGNPDEVTRELEAFREAGVDHFQMRFLDYPRTDGLERFLSKVMPRLM
;
A
#
# COMPACT_ATOMS: atom_id res chain seq x y z
N LEU A 1 -8.48 0.30 16.02
CA LEU A 1 -9.56 1.03 15.33
C LEU A 1 -10.82 0.21 15.48
N SER A 2 -11.95 0.81 15.89
CA SER A 2 -13.24 0.16 15.69
C SER A 2 -13.39 -0.07 14.18
N ARG A 3 -13.77 -1.28 13.75
CA ARG A 3 -13.90 -1.63 12.32
C ARG A 3 -14.97 -0.81 11.57
N ASP A 4 -15.71 0.03 12.28
CA ASP A 4 -16.81 0.83 11.74
C ASP A 4 -16.43 2.27 11.36
N ALA A 5 -15.19 2.70 11.64
CA ALA A 5 -14.73 4.06 11.33
C ALA A 5 -13.87 4.07 10.07
N LEU A 6 -14.28 4.87 9.09
CA LEU A 6 -13.46 5.17 7.91
C LEU A 6 -12.10 5.71 8.36
N SER A 7 -11.03 5.22 7.74
CA SER A 7 -9.67 5.63 8.10
C SER A 7 -8.88 6.10 6.86
N PHE A 8 -7.81 6.85 7.12
CA PHE A 8 -7.04 7.49 6.08
C PHE A 8 -5.55 7.23 6.26
N GLY A 9 -4.88 6.91 5.18
CA GLY A 9 -3.43 6.78 5.13
C GLY A 9 -2.84 7.63 4.01
N TRP A 10 -1.70 8.21 4.25
CA TRP A 10 -0.97 8.95 3.24
C TRP A 10 0.07 8.07 2.55
N ILE A 11 0.06 8.08 1.21
CA ILE A 11 1.06 7.39 0.41
C ILE A 11 2.29 8.30 0.30
N MET A 12 3.39 7.87 0.91
CA MET A 12 4.67 8.55 0.76
C MET A 12 5.08 8.57 -0.72
N GLN A 13 5.47 9.75 -1.18
CA GLN A 13 5.88 9.89 -2.57
C GLN A 13 7.30 9.36 -2.77
N PRO A 14 7.47 8.30 -3.54
CA PRO A 14 8.80 7.74 -3.82
C PRO A 14 9.54 8.51 -4.91
N ALA A 15 8.80 9.30 -5.70
CA ALA A 15 9.31 10.09 -6.82
C ALA A 15 8.48 11.36 -7.02
N LEU A 16 9.04 12.37 -7.65
CA LEU A 16 8.28 13.54 -8.11
C LEU A 16 7.48 13.15 -9.37
N PHE A 17 6.15 13.36 -9.38
CA PHE A 17 5.34 13.19 -10.59
C PHE A 17 5.77 14.16 -11.70
N HIS A 18 6.08 15.37 -11.31
CA HIS A 18 6.58 16.42 -12.19
C HIS A 18 8.02 16.74 -11.82
N THR A 19 8.98 15.98 -12.36
CA THR A 19 10.38 16.42 -12.30
C THR A 19 10.48 17.67 -13.18
N PRO A 20 10.90 18.82 -12.65
CA PRO A 20 11.04 20.03 -13.44
C PRO A 20 11.93 19.76 -14.65
N GLN A 21 11.61 20.37 -15.79
CA GLN A 21 12.44 20.22 -17.00
C GLN A 21 13.90 20.56 -16.70
N GLY A 22 14.81 19.67 -17.09
CA GLY A 22 16.26 19.86 -16.90
C GLY A 22 16.81 19.39 -15.55
N VAL A 23 16.00 18.79 -14.67
CA VAL A 23 16.50 18.17 -13.45
C VAL A 23 16.96 16.73 -13.74
N ASP A 24 18.22 16.44 -13.42
CA ASP A 24 18.77 15.08 -13.51
C ASP A 24 18.22 14.23 -12.33
N SER A 25 17.49 13.17 -12.66
CA SER A 25 16.96 12.22 -11.66
C SER A 25 18.05 11.51 -10.83
N ARG A 26 19.30 11.54 -11.29
CA ARG A 26 20.47 10.99 -10.58
C ARG A 26 21.04 11.95 -9.54
N ASP A 27 20.56 13.19 -9.48
CA ASP A 27 21.05 14.17 -8.52
C ASP A 27 20.60 13.80 -7.10
N ILE A 28 21.54 13.52 -6.23
CA ILE A 28 21.28 13.20 -4.81
C ILE A 28 20.53 14.32 -4.07
N ARG A 29 20.63 15.57 -4.55
CA ARG A 29 19.89 16.69 -3.97
C ARG A 29 18.39 16.51 -4.17
N LEU A 30 17.96 16.02 -5.33
CA LEU A 30 16.56 15.70 -5.59
C LEU A 30 16.01 14.69 -4.57
N ALA A 31 16.75 13.63 -4.27
CA ALA A 31 16.36 12.65 -3.27
C ALA A 31 16.26 13.26 -1.86
N ARG A 32 17.18 14.17 -1.50
CA ARG A 32 17.12 14.90 -0.22
C ARG A 32 15.91 15.81 -0.13
N ASP A 33 15.58 16.52 -1.21
CA ASP A 33 14.41 17.39 -1.27
C ASP A 33 13.11 16.57 -1.16
N MET A 34 13.06 15.40 -1.77
CA MET A 34 11.95 14.44 -1.65
C MET A 34 11.78 13.96 -0.20
N ILE A 35 12.88 13.58 0.46
CA ILE A 35 12.84 13.17 1.88
C ILE A 35 12.27 14.31 2.73
N ALA A 36 12.79 15.53 2.58
CA ALA A 36 12.32 16.68 3.33
C ALA A 36 10.84 17.02 3.04
N ALA A 37 10.40 16.88 1.79
CA ALA A 37 8.98 17.07 1.44
C ALA A 37 8.09 16.00 2.06
N ASN A 38 8.53 14.74 2.03
CA ASN A 38 7.81 13.64 2.68
C ASN A 38 7.68 13.83 4.19
N GLU A 39 8.75 14.27 4.88
CA GLU A 39 8.68 14.59 6.31
C GLU A 39 7.65 15.68 6.61
N ARG A 40 7.63 16.76 5.83
CA ARG A 40 6.62 17.83 5.99
C ARG A 40 5.19 17.30 5.84
N HIS A 41 4.95 16.47 4.82
CA HIS A 41 3.61 15.87 4.62
C HIS A 41 3.21 14.94 5.77
N ILE A 42 4.15 14.14 6.28
CA ILE A 42 3.90 13.25 7.43
C ILE A 42 3.52 14.07 8.68
N GLU A 43 4.22 15.17 8.95
CA GLU A 43 3.92 16.04 10.09
C GLU A 43 2.52 16.68 9.97
N ILE A 44 2.17 17.19 8.79
CA ILE A 44 0.85 17.77 8.51
C ILE A 44 -0.24 16.68 8.66
N ALA A 45 -0.08 15.54 8.01
CA ALA A 45 -1.04 14.44 8.06
C ALA A 45 -1.26 13.93 9.50
N ARG A 46 -0.18 13.70 10.24
CA ARG A 46 -0.23 13.26 11.64
C ARG A 46 -0.94 14.26 12.54
N SER A 47 -0.68 15.56 12.38
CA SER A 47 -1.30 16.61 13.21
C SER A 47 -2.82 16.67 13.06
N ALA A 48 -3.34 16.18 11.93
CA ALA A 48 -4.77 16.11 11.64
C ALA A 48 -5.42 14.73 11.91
N GLY A 49 -4.66 13.77 12.45
CA GLY A 49 -5.19 12.46 12.83
C GLY A 49 -5.05 11.37 11.76
N ILE A 50 -4.34 11.60 10.66
CA ILE A 50 -3.92 10.54 9.76
C ILE A 50 -2.80 9.76 10.46
N ASP A 51 -3.03 8.48 10.69
CA ASP A 51 -2.15 7.64 11.50
C ASP A 51 -1.34 6.61 10.70
N THR A 52 -1.58 6.50 9.39
CA THR A 52 -0.97 5.46 8.56
C THR A 52 -0.17 6.05 7.41
N ILE A 53 1.07 5.58 7.27
CA ILE A 53 1.99 5.93 6.17
C ILE A 53 2.21 4.70 5.32
N TRP A 54 1.92 4.82 4.02
CA TRP A 54 2.11 3.76 3.04
C TRP A 54 3.36 4.00 2.21
N VAL A 55 4.17 2.96 2.01
CA VAL A 55 5.43 3.03 1.26
C VAL A 55 5.41 2.03 0.12
N GLU A 56 5.65 2.51 -1.10
CA GLU A 56 5.76 1.66 -2.30
C GLU A 56 7.11 0.92 -2.34
N ASP A 57 7.13 -0.23 -3.00
CA ASP A 57 8.31 -1.08 -3.14
C ASP A 57 8.69 -1.25 -4.61
N HIS A 58 9.42 -0.28 -5.12
CA HIS A 58 10.00 -0.30 -6.46
C HIS A 58 11.50 -0.01 -6.38
N MET A 59 12.29 -0.56 -7.29
CA MET A 59 13.72 -0.26 -7.43
C MET A 59 13.97 0.87 -8.42
N MET A 60 13.04 1.09 -9.34
CA MET A 60 13.03 2.23 -10.25
C MET A 60 11.61 2.79 -10.37
N GLY A 61 11.49 4.11 -10.41
CA GLY A 61 10.24 4.77 -10.78
C GLY A 61 9.91 4.55 -12.27
N TRP A 62 8.79 5.09 -12.72
CA TRP A 62 8.46 5.12 -14.14
C TRP A 62 9.54 5.89 -14.90
N ARG A 63 10.50 5.16 -15.46
CA ARG A 63 11.69 5.62 -16.20
C ARG A 63 12.47 6.75 -15.48
N GLU A 64 13.74 6.49 -15.18
CA GLU A 64 14.74 7.49 -14.72
C GLU A 64 14.34 8.35 -13.51
N LYS A 65 13.29 8.01 -12.76
CA LYS A 65 12.92 8.73 -11.54
C LYS A 65 13.65 8.15 -10.35
N ALA A 66 14.16 9.03 -9.48
CA ALA A 66 14.71 8.61 -8.19
C ALA A 66 13.64 7.85 -7.40
N HIS A 67 14.00 6.69 -6.88
CA HIS A 67 13.11 5.89 -6.03
C HIS A 67 13.88 5.48 -4.78
N LEU A 68 13.28 5.67 -3.62
CA LEU A 68 13.89 5.31 -2.34
C LEU A 68 13.53 3.85 -2.00
N GLU A 69 14.50 3.09 -1.50
CA GLU A 69 14.26 1.70 -1.11
C GLU A 69 13.25 1.62 0.06
N CYS A 70 12.29 0.75 -0.08
CA CYS A 70 11.09 0.68 0.75
C CYS A 70 11.39 0.54 2.25
N PHE A 71 12.09 -0.54 2.64
CA PHE A 71 12.27 -0.88 4.06
C PHE A 71 13.28 0.01 4.77
N THR A 72 14.39 0.39 4.14
CA THR A 72 15.39 1.27 4.74
C THR A 72 14.82 2.66 4.98
N ASN A 73 14.07 3.18 4.01
CA ASN A 73 13.40 4.46 4.14
C ASN A 73 12.28 4.42 5.20
N MET A 74 11.47 3.37 5.19
CA MET A 74 10.40 3.19 6.18
C MET A 74 10.94 3.04 7.60
N ALA A 75 12.03 2.28 7.81
CA ALA A 75 12.66 2.14 9.12
C ALA A 75 13.22 3.46 9.63
N TRP A 76 13.83 4.25 8.75
CA TRP A 76 14.31 5.59 9.10
C TRP A 76 13.17 6.53 9.49
N LEU A 77 12.07 6.53 8.74
CA LEU A 77 10.88 7.33 9.03
C LEU A 77 10.22 6.90 10.36
N ALA A 78 10.11 5.61 10.61
CA ALA A 78 9.51 5.08 11.84
C ALA A 78 10.31 5.50 13.10
N GLY A 79 11.64 5.58 12.98
CA GLY A 79 12.48 6.10 14.07
C GLY A 79 12.35 7.60 14.31
N ARG A 80 11.94 8.37 13.31
CA ARG A 80 11.75 9.84 13.39
C ARG A 80 10.32 10.25 13.75
N HIS A 81 9.35 9.53 13.23
CA HIS A 81 7.92 9.83 13.40
C HIS A 81 7.24 8.67 14.12
N THR A 82 7.51 8.55 15.42
CA THR A 82 6.96 7.49 16.27
C THR A 82 5.44 7.60 16.46
N GLY A 83 4.80 6.49 16.79
CA GLY A 83 3.38 6.42 17.06
C GLY A 83 2.49 6.27 15.82
N LEU A 84 3.05 6.37 14.62
CA LEU A 84 2.35 6.12 13.36
C LEU A 84 2.34 4.63 13.01
N ARG A 85 1.35 4.22 12.23
CA ARG A 85 1.32 2.94 11.53
C ARG A 85 2.07 3.07 10.21
N TYR A 86 2.82 2.04 9.86
CA TYR A 86 3.52 1.95 8.59
C TYR A 86 3.08 0.69 7.84
N GLY A 87 2.95 0.80 6.54
CA GLY A 87 2.63 -0.34 5.69
C GLY A 87 3.31 -0.28 4.34
N THR A 88 3.64 -1.44 3.80
CA THR A 88 4.12 -1.56 2.42
C THR A 88 2.94 -1.60 1.45
N MET A 89 3.01 -0.88 0.31
CA MET A 89 1.91 -0.77 -0.65
C MET A 89 2.39 -0.94 -2.11
N VAL A 90 2.64 -2.15 -2.54
CA VAL A 90 2.81 -3.40 -1.81
C VAL A 90 4.18 -3.97 -2.17
N CYS A 91 4.79 -4.79 -1.30
CA CYS A 91 6.05 -5.44 -1.63
C CYS A 91 5.91 -6.32 -2.88
N GLY A 92 6.79 -6.13 -3.85
CA GLY A 92 6.98 -7.06 -4.95
C GLY A 92 7.53 -8.38 -4.44
N GLN A 93 6.70 -9.43 -4.48
CA GLN A 93 7.07 -10.71 -3.88
C GLN A 93 8.38 -11.29 -4.45
N ALA A 94 8.65 -11.06 -5.75
CA ALA A 94 9.86 -11.57 -6.41
C ALA A 94 11.17 -10.91 -5.94
N PHE A 95 11.13 -9.74 -5.29
CA PHE A 95 12.33 -8.99 -4.92
C PHE A 95 13.03 -9.52 -3.66
N ARG A 96 12.34 -10.32 -2.83
CA ARG A 96 12.89 -10.84 -1.58
C ARG A 96 12.50 -12.30 -1.35
N ASN A 97 13.43 -13.07 -0.77
CA ASN A 97 13.09 -14.39 -0.25
C ASN A 97 12.00 -14.23 0.86
N PRO A 98 10.93 -15.03 0.86
CA PRO A 98 9.83 -14.88 1.82
C PRO A 98 10.26 -15.05 3.28
N ALA A 99 11.26 -15.90 3.57
CA ALA A 99 11.76 -16.04 4.93
C ALA A 99 12.52 -14.79 5.40
N TYR A 100 13.25 -14.14 4.49
CA TYR A 100 13.91 -12.87 4.78
C TYR A 100 12.90 -11.75 4.96
N LEU A 101 11.86 -11.71 4.11
CA LEU A 101 10.77 -10.73 4.23
C LEU A 101 10.01 -10.90 5.56
N ALA A 102 9.77 -12.15 6.00
CA ALA A 102 9.17 -12.41 7.31
C ALA A 102 9.99 -11.81 8.45
N LYS A 103 11.33 -11.91 8.38
CA LYS A 103 12.24 -11.32 9.36
C LYS A 103 12.22 -9.78 9.34
N MET A 104 12.23 -9.20 8.15
CA MET A 104 12.13 -7.74 7.99
C MET A 104 10.81 -7.21 8.56
N ALA A 105 9.70 -7.89 8.32
CA ALA A 105 8.39 -7.51 8.83
C ALA A 105 8.31 -7.55 10.36
N VAL A 106 8.89 -8.56 11.02
CA VAL A 106 8.99 -8.59 12.49
C VAL A 106 9.80 -7.41 13.02
N ASN A 107 10.93 -7.07 12.36
CA ASN A 107 11.70 -5.90 12.77
C ASN A 107 10.90 -4.59 12.62
N MET A 108 10.17 -4.42 11.51
CA MET A 108 9.29 -3.27 11.34
C MET A 108 8.18 -3.23 12.40
N HIS A 109 7.59 -4.37 12.72
CA HIS A 109 6.59 -4.48 13.77
C HIS A 109 7.14 -4.01 15.13
N LEU A 110 8.34 -4.42 15.49
CA LEU A 110 9.03 -3.97 16.71
C LEU A 110 9.33 -2.45 16.67
N LEU A 111 9.88 -1.95 15.56
CA LEU A 111 10.23 -0.54 15.40
C LEU A 111 9.01 0.40 15.41
N THR A 112 7.84 -0.11 15.06
CA THR A 112 6.58 0.63 15.01
C THR A 112 5.65 0.32 16.19
N GLU A 113 6.16 -0.33 17.22
CA GLU A 113 5.39 -0.68 18.44
C GLU A 113 4.09 -1.44 18.11
N GLY A 114 4.19 -2.46 17.23
CA GLY A 114 3.05 -3.26 16.82
C GLY A 114 2.18 -2.65 15.71
N LYS A 115 2.56 -1.50 15.14
CA LYS A 115 1.76 -0.75 14.15
C LYS A 115 2.26 -0.93 12.72
N PHE A 116 2.59 -2.15 12.32
CA PHE A 116 3.06 -2.46 10.97
C PHE A 116 2.06 -3.33 10.21
N ILE A 117 1.87 -3.05 8.91
CA ILE A 117 1.08 -3.86 7.97
C ILE A 117 2.01 -4.31 6.83
N LEU A 118 2.10 -5.63 6.62
CA LEU A 118 2.86 -6.18 5.49
C LEU A 118 1.95 -6.30 4.27
N GLY A 119 2.08 -5.37 3.33
CA GLY A 119 1.46 -5.48 2.02
C GLY A 119 2.34 -6.29 1.06
N VAL A 120 1.76 -7.27 0.37
CA VAL A 120 2.44 -8.10 -0.63
C VAL A 120 1.64 -8.15 -1.92
N GLY A 121 2.35 -8.25 -3.05
CA GLY A 121 1.74 -8.35 -4.37
C GLY A 121 2.58 -9.19 -5.32
N ALA A 122 1.94 -9.66 -6.39
CA ALA A 122 2.59 -10.52 -7.39
C ALA A 122 3.58 -9.78 -8.31
N GLY A 123 3.71 -8.45 -8.18
CA GLY A 123 4.46 -7.61 -9.10
C GLY A 123 3.72 -7.38 -10.42
N ASN A 124 3.89 -6.20 -11.01
CA ASN A 124 3.21 -5.80 -12.25
C ASN A 124 4.16 -5.15 -13.28
N ASN A 125 5.37 -4.78 -12.88
CA ASN A 125 6.32 -4.07 -13.74
C ASN A 125 7.35 -5.04 -14.33
N ALA A 126 7.11 -5.51 -15.56
CA ALA A 126 8.02 -6.41 -16.27
C ALA A 126 9.38 -5.76 -16.58
N ASP A 127 9.38 -4.48 -16.94
CA ASP A 127 10.60 -3.74 -17.28
C ASP A 127 11.55 -3.64 -16.09
N GLU A 128 11.00 -3.38 -14.90
CA GLU A 128 11.75 -3.34 -13.65
C GLU A 128 12.37 -4.71 -13.31
N HIS A 129 11.58 -5.79 -13.41
CA HIS A 129 12.09 -7.14 -13.18
C HIS A 129 13.24 -7.47 -14.12
N HIS A 130 13.08 -7.23 -15.41
CA HIS A 130 14.12 -7.51 -16.40
C HIS A 130 15.37 -6.64 -16.19
N ALA A 131 15.18 -5.35 -15.89
CA ALA A 131 16.30 -4.42 -15.68
C ALA A 131 17.21 -4.83 -14.51
N TYR A 132 16.63 -5.41 -13.46
CA TYR A 132 17.37 -5.83 -12.27
C TYR A 132 17.63 -7.34 -12.20
N GLY A 133 17.38 -8.08 -13.28
CA GLY A 133 17.71 -9.49 -13.38
C GLY A 133 16.76 -10.43 -12.65
N TYR A 134 15.56 -9.97 -12.29
CA TYR A 134 14.51 -10.81 -11.71
C TYR A 134 13.69 -11.51 -12.79
N GLN A 135 13.27 -12.74 -12.53
CA GLN A 135 12.35 -13.43 -13.41
C GLN A 135 10.96 -12.80 -13.35
N PHE A 136 10.38 -12.53 -14.51
CA PHE A 136 8.98 -12.11 -14.62
C PHE A 136 8.14 -13.27 -15.17
N LEU A 137 7.65 -14.10 -14.27
CA LEU A 137 6.86 -15.29 -14.60
C LEU A 137 5.45 -14.92 -15.08
N SER A 138 4.69 -15.91 -15.54
CA SER A 138 3.28 -15.71 -15.89
C SER A 138 2.47 -15.20 -14.68
N PRO A 139 1.38 -14.44 -14.90
CA PRO A 139 0.56 -13.92 -13.81
C PRO A 139 0.09 -14.99 -12.82
N GLY A 140 -0.24 -16.19 -13.34
CA GLY A 140 -0.66 -17.31 -12.50
C GLY A 140 0.45 -17.88 -11.62
N GLU A 141 1.67 -17.93 -12.13
CA GLU A 141 2.84 -18.39 -11.36
C GLU A 141 3.27 -17.36 -10.31
N ARG A 142 3.27 -16.07 -10.67
CA ARG A 142 3.55 -15.00 -9.69
C ARG A 142 2.57 -15.01 -8.52
N LEU A 143 1.27 -15.24 -8.79
CA LEU A 143 0.27 -15.39 -7.73
C LEU A 143 0.51 -16.63 -6.87
N ALA A 144 0.87 -17.77 -7.47
CA ALA A 144 1.23 -18.98 -6.73
C ALA A 144 2.46 -18.75 -5.84
N GLN A 145 3.48 -18.04 -6.34
CA GLN A 145 4.62 -17.62 -5.52
C GLN A 145 4.21 -16.73 -4.35
N THR A 146 3.30 -15.79 -4.58
CA THR A 146 2.78 -14.89 -3.54
C THR A 146 2.02 -15.67 -2.46
N GLU A 147 1.22 -16.66 -2.84
CA GLU A 147 0.51 -17.53 -1.91
C GLU A 147 1.46 -18.34 -1.04
N GLU A 148 2.47 -18.98 -1.64
CA GLU A 148 3.50 -19.73 -0.90
C GLU A 148 4.30 -18.81 0.03
N ALA A 149 4.64 -17.60 -0.43
CA ALA A 149 5.33 -16.61 0.39
C ALA A 149 4.51 -16.23 1.63
N ILE A 150 3.21 -15.97 1.49
CA ILE A 150 2.31 -15.67 2.63
C ILE A 150 2.29 -16.84 3.62
N LYS A 151 2.20 -18.08 3.13
CA LYS A 151 2.21 -19.28 3.98
C LYS A 151 3.52 -19.42 4.77
N ILE A 152 4.67 -19.20 4.13
CA ILE A 152 5.99 -19.21 4.78
C ILE A 152 6.09 -18.10 5.83
N ILE A 153 5.67 -16.89 5.49
CA ILE A 153 5.70 -15.74 6.38
C ILE A 153 4.87 -16.01 7.65
N ARG A 154 3.64 -16.48 7.48
CA ARG A 154 2.77 -16.84 8.63
C ARG A 154 3.35 -17.99 9.46
N ALA A 155 3.93 -19.03 8.82
CA ALA A 155 4.59 -20.12 9.53
C ALA A 155 5.75 -19.60 10.40
N LEU A 156 6.61 -18.74 9.85
CA LEU A 156 7.74 -18.14 10.58
C LEU A 156 7.34 -17.16 11.68
N TRP A 157 6.13 -16.60 11.63
CA TRP A 157 5.61 -15.73 12.68
C TRP A 157 4.92 -16.49 13.82
N THR A 158 4.53 -17.74 13.59
CA THR A 158 3.74 -18.53 14.56
C THR A 158 4.44 -19.78 15.05
N GLN A 159 5.49 -20.25 14.36
CA GLN A 159 6.22 -21.48 14.65
C GLN A 159 7.73 -21.22 14.67
N SER A 160 8.44 -21.87 15.60
CA SER A 160 9.92 -21.85 15.66
C SER A 160 10.41 -23.16 16.28
N PRO A 161 11.01 -24.08 15.48
CA PRO A 161 11.29 -23.98 14.05
C PRO A 161 10.05 -24.15 13.17
N ALA A 162 10.10 -23.59 11.95
CA ALA A 162 9.08 -23.71 10.91
C ALA A 162 9.62 -24.52 9.72
N THR A 163 8.76 -25.34 9.13
CA THR A 163 9.07 -26.11 7.90
C THR A 163 7.94 -25.91 6.90
N PHE A 164 8.28 -25.65 5.63
CA PHE A 164 7.35 -25.56 4.52
C PHE A 164 7.96 -26.12 3.25
N HIS A 165 7.20 -26.91 2.51
CA HIS A 165 7.58 -27.46 1.22
C HIS A 165 6.54 -27.05 0.17
N GLY A 166 6.89 -26.11 -0.68
CA GLY A 166 6.08 -25.65 -1.80
C GLY A 166 6.71 -26.00 -3.15
N ARG A 167 6.07 -25.53 -4.20
CA ARG A 167 6.57 -25.64 -5.58
C ARG A 167 7.66 -24.60 -5.87
N HIS A 168 7.53 -23.43 -5.30
CA HIS A 168 8.40 -22.27 -5.57
C HIS A 168 9.39 -22.01 -4.44
N TYR A 169 9.00 -22.32 -3.21
CA TYR A 169 9.80 -22.05 -2.02
C TYR A 169 9.79 -23.26 -1.07
N ALA A 170 10.89 -23.41 -0.34
CA ALA A 170 10.97 -24.33 0.77
C ALA A 170 11.78 -23.73 1.92
N ILE A 171 11.40 -24.02 3.15
CA ILE A 171 12.17 -23.80 4.37
C ILE A 171 12.18 -25.10 5.17
N HIS A 172 13.27 -25.38 5.87
CA HIS A 172 13.43 -26.58 6.67
C HIS A 172 13.96 -26.24 8.04
N GLU A 173 13.19 -26.56 9.09
CA GLU A 173 13.51 -26.30 10.50
C GLU A 173 14.07 -24.89 10.73
N ALA A 174 13.47 -23.89 10.06
CA ALA A 174 13.92 -22.51 10.11
C ALA A 174 13.50 -21.84 11.42
N PHE A 175 14.46 -21.34 12.18
CA PHE A 175 14.20 -20.62 13.42
C PHE A 175 13.90 -19.16 13.12
N SER A 176 12.80 -18.65 13.68
CA SER A 176 12.39 -17.24 13.63
C SER A 176 12.35 -16.68 15.04
N SER A 177 13.36 -15.90 15.39
CA SER A 177 13.45 -15.21 16.70
C SER A 177 13.91 -13.77 16.50
N PRO A 178 13.27 -12.79 17.17
CA PRO A 178 12.07 -12.93 17.98
C PRO A 178 10.83 -13.28 17.12
N LEU A 179 9.82 -13.88 17.72
CA LEU A 179 8.47 -13.92 17.15
C LEU A 179 7.78 -12.56 17.39
N PRO A 180 6.83 -12.17 16.54
CA PRO A 180 6.02 -10.97 16.81
C PRO A 180 5.17 -11.19 18.09
N ASP A 181 5.01 -10.15 18.89
CA ASP A 181 4.25 -10.17 20.14
C ASP A 181 2.73 -10.05 19.93
N SER A 182 2.34 -9.66 18.73
CA SER A 182 0.94 -9.59 18.28
C SER A 182 0.86 -9.89 16.77
N PRO A 183 -0.31 -10.26 16.23
CA PRO A 183 -0.46 -10.57 14.82
C PRO A 183 -0.08 -9.39 13.92
N ILE A 184 0.78 -9.63 12.93
CA ILE A 184 1.09 -8.65 11.88
C ILE A 184 0.06 -8.83 10.76
N PRO A 185 -0.76 -7.80 10.43
CA PRO A 185 -1.71 -7.92 9.34
C PRO A 185 -0.99 -8.08 7.99
N ILE A 186 -1.51 -8.98 7.15
CA ILE A 186 -1.08 -9.14 5.77
C ILE A 186 -2.10 -8.47 4.85
N MET A 187 -1.63 -7.52 4.03
CA MET A 187 -2.39 -6.91 2.96
C MET A 187 -1.98 -7.50 1.61
N VAL A 188 -2.96 -7.87 0.79
CA VAL A 188 -2.71 -8.34 -0.58
C VAL A 188 -3.17 -7.28 -1.57
N GLY A 189 -2.29 -6.90 -2.50
CA GLY A 189 -2.57 -5.88 -3.52
C GLY A 189 -2.97 -6.44 -4.87
N GLY A 190 -3.95 -5.78 -5.49
CA GLY A 190 -4.41 -6.01 -6.86
C GLY A 190 -5.91 -6.27 -6.98
N MET A 191 -6.41 -6.44 -8.24
CA MET A 191 -7.84 -6.47 -8.55
C MET A 191 -8.27 -7.65 -9.44
N GLY A 192 -7.41 -8.67 -9.59
CA GLY A 192 -7.69 -9.85 -10.41
C GLY A 192 -8.79 -10.75 -9.82
N GLU A 193 -9.91 -10.89 -10.48
CA GLU A 193 -11.13 -11.52 -9.94
C GLU A 193 -10.98 -13.00 -9.59
N LYS A 194 -10.40 -13.80 -10.50
CA LYS A 194 -10.49 -15.27 -10.40
C LYS A 194 -9.54 -15.88 -9.36
N LYS A 195 -8.29 -15.38 -9.29
CA LYS A 195 -7.24 -15.95 -8.45
C LYS A 195 -6.82 -15.01 -7.32
N LEU A 196 -6.64 -13.72 -7.62
CA LEU A 196 -6.13 -12.78 -6.62
C LEU A 196 -7.17 -12.51 -5.54
N LEU A 197 -8.43 -12.20 -5.90
CA LEU A 197 -9.47 -11.97 -4.89
C LEU A 197 -9.80 -13.25 -4.11
N ARG A 198 -9.62 -14.44 -4.71
CA ARG A 198 -9.69 -15.68 -3.96
C ARG A 198 -8.54 -15.80 -2.94
N LEU A 199 -7.30 -15.48 -3.34
CA LEU A 199 -6.15 -15.45 -2.44
C LEU A 199 -6.36 -14.44 -1.30
N VAL A 200 -6.96 -13.29 -1.59
CA VAL A 200 -7.38 -12.32 -0.56
C VAL A 200 -8.36 -12.96 0.42
N ALA A 201 -9.41 -13.61 -0.06
CA ALA A 201 -10.41 -14.26 0.77
C ALA A 201 -9.80 -15.37 1.67
N GLU A 202 -8.83 -16.13 1.15
CA GLU A 202 -8.21 -17.25 1.87
C GLU A 202 -7.14 -16.79 2.89
N HIS A 203 -6.40 -15.70 2.61
CA HIS A 203 -5.15 -15.43 3.32
C HIS A 203 -4.94 -14.01 3.84
N ALA A 204 -5.67 -13.00 3.32
CA ALA A 204 -5.38 -11.62 3.65
C ALA A 204 -6.21 -11.08 4.82
N ASP A 205 -5.62 -10.19 5.62
CA ASP A 205 -6.33 -9.39 6.63
C ASP A 205 -6.78 -8.04 6.05
N TRP A 206 -6.08 -7.59 4.99
CA TRP A 206 -6.35 -6.38 4.24
C TRP A 206 -6.31 -6.65 2.74
N TRP A 207 -7.13 -5.96 1.99
CA TRP A 207 -7.08 -5.94 0.53
C TRP A 207 -6.79 -4.54 0.04
N CYS A 208 -5.74 -4.38 -0.78
CA CYS A 208 -5.39 -3.12 -1.42
C CYS A 208 -5.89 -3.14 -2.87
N ALA A 209 -6.95 -2.39 -3.16
CA ALA A 209 -7.42 -2.17 -4.52
C ALA A 209 -6.67 -0.99 -5.16
N ASP A 210 -6.27 -1.18 -6.41
CA ASP A 210 -5.61 -0.14 -7.21
C ASP A 210 -6.61 0.94 -7.66
N ILE A 211 -6.11 2.01 -8.28
CA ILE A 211 -6.89 3.13 -8.77
C ILE A 211 -8.01 2.63 -9.70
N ALA A 212 -9.24 2.97 -9.38
CA ALA A 212 -10.41 2.58 -10.18
C ALA A 212 -11.60 3.51 -9.89
N SER A 213 -12.60 3.48 -10.76
CA SER A 213 -13.88 4.16 -10.49
C SER A 213 -14.69 3.43 -9.42
N VAL A 214 -15.62 4.15 -8.78
CA VAL A 214 -16.53 3.61 -7.75
C VAL A 214 -17.28 2.36 -8.25
N ASP A 215 -17.73 2.35 -9.51
CA ASP A 215 -18.48 1.21 -10.07
C ASP A 215 -17.60 -0.05 -10.22
N VAL A 216 -16.33 0.14 -10.63
CA VAL A 216 -15.38 -0.97 -10.68
C VAL A 216 -15.11 -1.50 -9.28
N VAL A 217 -14.89 -0.63 -8.30
CA VAL A 217 -14.68 -1.02 -6.90
C VAL A 217 -15.89 -1.78 -6.34
N ARG A 218 -17.10 -1.28 -6.56
CA ARG A 218 -18.34 -1.95 -6.13
C ARG A 218 -18.45 -3.37 -6.70
N HIS A 219 -18.15 -3.54 -7.98
CA HIS A 219 -18.10 -4.86 -8.61
C HIS A 219 -17.05 -5.77 -7.97
N LYS A 220 -15.81 -5.27 -7.73
CA LYS A 220 -14.75 -6.07 -7.11
C LYS A 220 -15.08 -6.49 -5.68
N VAL A 221 -15.75 -5.64 -4.91
CA VAL A 221 -16.24 -5.97 -3.57
C VAL A 221 -17.25 -7.12 -3.63
N GLN A 222 -18.16 -7.12 -4.60
CA GLN A 222 -19.12 -8.24 -4.81
C GLN A 222 -18.38 -9.54 -5.12
N VAL A 223 -17.40 -9.52 -6.03
CA VAL A 223 -16.60 -10.70 -6.37
C VAL A 223 -15.81 -11.20 -5.15
N LEU A 224 -15.24 -10.32 -4.35
CA LEU A 224 -14.57 -10.71 -3.11
C LEU A 224 -15.53 -11.34 -2.11
N GLN A 225 -16.75 -10.81 -1.99
CA GLN A 225 -17.81 -11.38 -1.16
C GLN A 225 -18.14 -12.83 -1.55
N GLU A 226 -18.26 -13.09 -2.88
CA GLU A 226 -18.48 -14.45 -3.40
C GLU A 226 -17.34 -15.41 -3.03
N HIS A 227 -16.09 -14.96 -3.14
CA HIS A 227 -14.94 -15.76 -2.71
C HIS A 227 -14.93 -16.01 -1.22
N CYS A 228 -15.23 -15.00 -0.40
CA CYS A 228 -15.33 -15.15 1.05
C CYS A 228 -16.40 -16.18 1.43
N HIS A 229 -17.58 -16.11 0.79
CA HIS A 229 -18.63 -17.09 0.99
C HIS A 229 -18.18 -18.52 0.62
N ALA A 230 -17.43 -18.67 -0.48
CA ALA A 230 -16.93 -19.97 -0.94
C ALA A 230 -15.89 -20.62 -0.01
N VAL A 231 -15.22 -19.82 0.85
CA VAL A 231 -14.26 -20.28 1.86
C VAL A 231 -14.78 -20.15 3.29
N GLU A 232 -16.10 -19.94 3.45
CA GLU A 232 -16.79 -19.82 4.75
C GLU A 232 -16.17 -18.74 5.67
N ARG A 233 -15.74 -17.61 5.08
CA ARG A 233 -15.14 -16.48 5.79
C ARG A 233 -16.07 -15.25 5.73
N ASP A 234 -16.20 -14.54 6.84
CA ASP A 234 -16.89 -13.25 6.83
C ASP A 234 -16.05 -12.19 6.09
N ARG A 235 -16.66 -11.54 5.07
CA ARG A 235 -16.02 -10.44 4.32
C ARG A 235 -15.58 -9.30 5.26
N SER A 236 -16.32 -9.05 6.33
CA SER A 236 -16.02 -8.00 7.31
C SER A 236 -14.70 -8.21 8.05
N GLU A 237 -14.11 -9.40 8.02
CA GLU A 237 -12.77 -9.67 8.56
C GLU A 237 -11.64 -9.08 7.72
N ILE A 238 -11.92 -8.64 6.48
CA ILE A 238 -10.93 -8.11 5.56
C ILE A 238 -11.15 -6.61 5.40
N THR A 239 -10.19 -5.80 5.83
CA THR A 239 -10.21 -4.35 5.62
C THR A 239 -9.95 -4.04 4.15
N HIS A 240 -10.84 -3.29 3.50
CA HIS A 240 -10.67 -2.83 2.14
C HIS A 240 -9.95 -1.48 2.11
N ALA A 241 -8.70 -1.49 1.67
CA ALA A 241 -7.91 -0.29 1.41
C ALA A 241 -7.97 0.07 -0.08
N GLN A 242 -8.39 1.30 -0.39
CA GLN A 242 -8.51 1.81 -1.75
C GLN A 242 -7.45 2.86 -2.03
N VAL A 243 -6.65 2.66 -3.07
CA VAL A 243 -5.74 3.69 -3.57
C VAL A 243 -6.56 4.77 -4.28
N VAL A 244 -6.39 6.01 -3.85
CA VAL A 244 -7.01 7.18 -4.48
C VAL A 244 -5.96 8.24 -4.78
N TRP A 245 -5.95 8.71 -6.02
CA TRP A 245 -5.19 9.88 -6.43
C TRP A 245 -6.12 11.07 -6.41
N ILE A 246 -5.71 12.14 -5.73
CA ILE A 246 -6.56 13.28 -5.43
C ILE A 246 -5.97 14.54 -6.08
N SER A 247 -6.80 15.22 -6.86
CA SER A 247 -6.54 16.59 -7.32
C SER A 247 -7.62 17.51 -6.76
N LEU A 248 -7.31 18.19 -5.66
CA LEU A 248 -8.27 18.97 -4.87
C LEU A 248 -7.96 20.46 -4.96
N GLU A 249 -8.83 21.20 -5.64
CA GLU A 249 -8.71 22.64 -5.86
C GLU A 249 -9.97 23.37 -5.33
N GLU A 250 -9.89 24.69 -5.14
CA GLU A 250 -11.08 25.50 -4.78
C GLU A 250 -12.02 25.63 -5.98
N ASP A 251 -11.44 25.80 -7.17
CA ASP A 251 -12.16 25.80 -8.44
C ASP A 251 -11.99 24.44 -9.13
N SER A 252 -13.07 23.73 -9.31
CA SER A 252 -13.10 22.40 -9.94
C SER A 252 -12.49 22.38 -11.35
N ALA A 253 -12.52 23.51 -12.07
CA ALA A 253 -11.92 23.62 -13.40
C ALA A 253 -10.38 23.57 -13.39
N GLN A 254 -9.75 23.83 -12.24
CA GLN A 254 -8.30 23.78 -12.06
C GLN A 254 -7.81 22.39 -11.63
N ALA A 255 -8.72 21.50 -11.23
CA ALA A 255 -8.37 20.17 -10.79
C ALA A 255 -7.85 19.32 -11.97
N GLU A 256 -6.70 18.66 -11.76
CA GLU A 256 -6.06 17.84 -12.76
C GLU A 256 -6.84 16.53 -12.97
N ARG A 257 -7.06 16.16 -14.22
CA ARG A 257 -7.74 14.91 -14.65
C ARG A 257 -6.90 14.21 -15.70
N TRP A 258 -6.82 12.90 -15.61
CA TRP A 258 -6.05 12.09 -16.56
C TRP A 258 -6.96 11.08 -17.27
N ASP A 259 -6.85 10.99 -18.58
CA ASP A 259 -7.67 10.04 -19.37
C ASP A 259 -7.34 8.56 -19.11
N HIS A 260 -6.14 8.27 -18.61
CA HIS A 260 -5.64 6.91 -18.42
C HIS A 260 -5.73 6.41 -16.98
N ALA A 261 -6.13 7.25 -16.04
CA ALA A 261 -6.26 6.90 -14.63
C ALA A 261 -7.45 7.63 -13.98
N HIS A 262 -8.16 6.95 -13.10
CA HIS A 262 -9.23 7.57 -12.33
C HIS A 262 -8.65 8.48 -11.24
N ILE A 263 -8.93 9.77 -11.34
CA ILE A 263 -8.52 10.79 -10.37
C ILE A 263 -9.76 11.29 -9.65
N VAL A 264 -9.75 11.26 -8.33
CA VAL A 264 -10.75 11.93 -7.50
C VAL A 264 -10.45 13.43 -7.56
N ALA A 265 -11.15 14.13 -8.44
CA ALA A 265 -10.78 15.49 -8.85
C ALA A 265 -11.93 16.47 -8.75
N GLY A 266 -11.66 17.64 -8.16
CA GLY A 266 -12.63 18.73 -8.08
C GLY A 266 -12.44 19.64 -6.89
N ASN A 267 -13.51 20.36 -6.54
CA ASN A 267 -13.59 21.14 -5.31
C ASN A 267 -13.91 20.24 -4.08
N PRO A 268 -13.89 20.78 -2.85
CA PRO A 268 -14.14 19.97 -1.65
C PRO A 268 -15.47 19.23 -1.65
N ASP A 269 -16.54 19.78 -2.24
CA ASP A 269 -17.86 19.12 -2.27
C ASP A 269 -17.88 17.93 -3.23
N GLU A 270 -17.23 18.06 -4.38
CA GLU A 270 -17.12 17.01 -5.38
C GLU A 270 -16.27 15.83 -4.87
N VAL A 271 -15.10 16.15 -4.29
CA VAL A 271 -14.20 15.15 -3.71
C VAL A 271 -14.86 14.43 -2.53
N THR A 272 -15.54 15.16 -1.63
CA THR A 272 -16.27 14.51 -0.53
C THR A 272 -17.31 13.52 -1.04
N ARG A 273 -18.16 13.95 -1.99
CA ARG A 273 -19.23 13.11 -2.57
C ARG A 273 -18.69 11.85 -3.21
N GLU A 274 -17.56 11.93 -3.90
CA GLU A 274 -16.94 10.76 -4.53
C GLU A 274 -16.35 9.80 -3.51
N LEU A 275 -15.69 10.30 -2.47
CA LEU A 275 -15.17 9.45 -1.38
C LEU A 275 -16.29 8.81 -0.56
N GLU A 276 -17.43 9.49 -0.36
CA GLU A 276 -18.64 8.89 0.23
C GLU A 276 -19.15 7.74 -0.63
N ALA A 277 -19.17 7.89 -1.96
CA ALA A 277 -19.59 6.82 -2.87
C ALA A 277 -18.65 5.60 -2.83
N PHE A 278 -17.34 5.80 -2.64
CA PHE A 278 -16.39 4.72 -2.38
C PHE A 278 -16.66 4.02 -1.04
N ARG A 279 -16.93 4.78 0.03
CA ARG A 279 -17.31 4.23 1.34
C ARG A 279 -18.57 3.38 1.23
N GLU A 280 -19.60 3.84 0.54
CA GLU A 280 -20.83 3.10 0.27
C GLU A 280 -20.58 1.84 -0.58
N ALA A 281 -19.56 1.84 -1.43
CA ALA A 281 -19.11 0.67 -2.17
C ALA A 281 -18.31 -0.33 -1.33
N GLY A 282 -18.06 -0.06 -0.04
CA GLY A 282 -17.41 -0.96 0.90
C GLY A 282 -15.92 -0.70 1.12
N VAL A 283 -15.45 0.54 0.92
CA VAL A 283 -14.10 0.96 1.27
C VAL A 283 -14.03 1.33 2.76
N ASP A 284 -13.05 0.76 3.47
CA ASP A 284 -12.81 0.97 4.90
C ASP A 284 -11.63 1.91 5.17
N HIS A 285 -10.70 1.99 4.21
CA HIS A 285 -9.47 2.77 4.35
C HIS A 285 -9.06 3.40 3.01
N PHE A 286 -8.77 4.70 3.01
CA PHE A 286 -8.22 5.38 1.84
C PHE A 286 -6.71 5.50 1.91
N GLN A 287 -6.02 5.00 0.90
CA GLN A 287 -4.59 5.20 0.66
C GLN A 287 -4.45 6.38 -0.31
N MET A 288 -4.13 7.56 0.22
CA MET A 288 -4.26 8.82 -0.50
C MET A 288 -2.93 9.31 -1.07
N ARG A 289 -2.97 9.78 -2.31
CA ARG A 289 -1.91 10.49 -2.99
C ARG A 289 -2.43 11.81 -3.56
N PHE A 290 -1.76 12.90 -3.25
CA PHE A 290 -2.12 14.23 -3.77
C PHE A 290 -1.25 14.59 -4.97
N LEU A 291 -1.87 15.04 -6.08
CA LEU A 291 -1.17 15.29 -7.35
C LEU A 291 -0.33 16.58 -7.32
N ASP A 292 -0.63 17.49 -6.42
CA ASP A 292 0.11 18.74 -6.24
C ASP A 292 1.45 18.59 -5.50
N TYR A 293 1.80 17.37 -5.05
CA TYR A 293 3.08 17.11 -4.41
C TYR A 293 4.27 17.62 -5.26
N PRO A 294 5.26 18.33 -4.71
CA PRO A 294 5.61 18.45 -3.28
C PRO A 294 4.95 19.62 -2.52
N ARG A 295 3.96 20.30 -3.10
CA ARG A 295 3.15 21.29 -2.38
C ARG A 295 2.22 20.59 -1.39
N THR A 296 1.77 21.32 -0.37
CA THR A 296 0.91 20.78 0.69
C THR A 296 -0.53 21.27 0.60
N ASP A 297 -0.84 22.17 -0.36
CA ASP A 297 -2.14 22.82 -0.48
C ASP A 297 -3.30 21.82 -0.59
N GLY A 298 -3.17 20.80 -1.43
CA GLY A 298 -4.17 19.76 -1.60
C GLY A 298 -4.40 18.96 -0.33
N LEU A 299 -3.31 18.54 0.34
CA LEU A 299 -3.40 17.84 1.62
C LEU A 299 -4.05 18.70 2.70
N GLU A 300 -3.61 19.95 2.90
CA GLU A 300 -4.14 20.85 3.91
C GLU A 300 -5.63 21.16 3.67
N ARG A 301 -6.02 21.36 2.41
CA ARG A 301 -7.43 21.55 2.01
C ARG A 301 -8.25 20.29 2.28
N PHE A 302 -7.73 19.11 2.00
CA PHE A 302 -8.38 17.85 2.32
C PHE A 302 -8.63 17.72 3.84
N LEU A 303 -7.61 17.93 4.64
CA LEU A 303 -7.67 17.82 6.09
C LEU A 303 -8.66 18.82 6.73
N SER A 304 -8.77 20.01 6.17
CA SER A 304 -9.63 21.06 6.72
C SER A 304 -11.07 21.06 6.17
N LYS A 305 -11.29 20.62 4.92
CA LYS A 305 -12.59 20.78 4.24
C LYS A 305 -13.28 19.48 3.84
N VAL A 306 -12.53 18.37 3.69
CA VAL A 306 -13.08 17.10 3.22
C VAL A 306 -13.11 16.07 4.35
N MET A 307 -11.98 15.77 4.97
CA MET A 307 -11.87 14.72 5.99
C MET A 307 -12.87 14.88 7.16
N PRO A 308 -13.13 16.08 7.73
CA PRO A 308 -14.09 16.26 8.82
C PRO A 308 -15.54 15.91 8.45
N ARG A 309 -15.85 15.85 7.16
CA ARG A 309 -17.20 15.52 6.65
C ARG A 309 -17.40 14.02 6.43
N LEU A 310 -16.29 13.28 6.34
CA LEU A 310 -16.29 11.83 6.13
C LEU A 310 -16.18 11.03 7.44
N MET A 311 -15.70 11.66 8.50
CA MET A 311 -15.60 11.10 9.85
C MET A 311 -16.91 11.21 10.63
#